data_b5d5d2be0a86af5a306c31858dd6f487
#
_entry.id   b5d5d2be0a86af5a306c31858dd6f487
#
_cell.length_a   1.000
_cell.length_b   1.000
_cell.length_c   1.000
_cell.angle_alpha   90.00
_cell.angle_beta   90.00
_cell.angle_gamma   90.00
#
_symmetry.space_group_name_H-M   'P 1'
#
loop_
_entity.id
_entity.type
_entity.pdbx_description
1 polymer ?
#
loop_
_entity_poly.entity_id
_entity_poly.type
_entity_poly.pdbx_seq_one_letter_code
_entity_poly.pdbx_strand_id
1 'polypeptide(L)'
;MKTQKEITISGVGGQGMILCGTLIAEAAAVHEHKKATLSSEYGVETRGTFAKSDVIVSDEEIYFPDVTEPDLVVCLHPVAYARYAGKIGGALLLYNSDEVTPDEIVPGPQKGLAITKMAKELGNPQTANILTMGAIAGLTEVITPEGAKEAIRRFFKGKSDKVIALNEKAFDLGYGAGCGLREE
;
A
#
# COMPACT_ATOMS: atom_id res chain seq x y z
N MET A 1 7.80 8.74 -19.46
CA MET A 1 7.38 7.99 -18.26
C MET A 1 7.61 8.89 -17.06
N LYS A 2 6.69 8.93 -16.09
CA LYS A 2 6.89 9.67 -14.85
C LYS A 2 8.02 8.95 -14.08
N THR A 3 9.11 9.65 -13.79
CA THR A 3 10.28 9.09 -13.09
C THR A 3 10.04 8.90 -11.59
N GLN A 4 8.96 9.51 -11.09
CA GLN A 4 8.54 9.51 -9.69
C GLN A 4 7.15 8.90 -9.55
N LYS A 5 6.96 8.06 -8.53
CA LYS A 5 5.65 7.51 -8.12
C LYS A 5 5.30 8.02 -6.73
N GLU A 6 4.07 8.52 -6.59
CA GLU A 6 3.51 9.05 -5.35
C GLU A 6 2.33 8.21 -4.91
N ILE A 7 2.39 7.68 -3.69
CA ILE A 7 1.41 6.72 -3.17
C ILE A 7 0.95 7.17 -1.79
N THR A 8 -0.36 7.27 -1.59
CA THR A 8 -0.97 7.44 -0.28
C THR A 8 -1.63 6.14 0.16
N ILE A 9 -1.26 5.62 1.31
CA ILE A 9 -1.87 4.43 1.92
C ILE A 9 -2.62 4.88 3.16
N SER A 10 -3.93 4.75 3.18
CA SER A 10 -4.79 5.33 4.21
C SER A 10 -5.81 4.35 4.78
N GLY A 11 -6.20 4.60 6.01
CA GLY A 11 -7.13 3.77 6.76
C GLY A 11 -7.33 4.31 8.17
N VAL A 12 -7.42 3.39 9.13
CA VAL A 12 -7.48 3.71 10.56
C VAL A 12 -6.34 3.03 11.32
N GLY A 13 -5.96 3.61 12.45
CA GLY A 13 -4.90 3.08 13.30
C GLY A 13 -5.10 1.60 13.62
N GLY A 14 -4.06 0.80 13.47
CA GLY A 14 -4.06 -0.66 13.64
C GLY A 14 -4.08 -1.47 12.34
N GLN A 15 -4.36 -0.88 11.17
CA GLN A 15 -4.38 -1.59 9.88
C GLN A 15 -2.99 -1.76 9.23
N GLY A 16 -1.93 -1.21 9.81
CA GLY A 16 -0.55 -1.43 9.37
C GLY A 16 -0.11 -0.64 8.14
N MET A 17 -0.77 0.50 7.82
CA MET A 17 -0.39 1.36 6.69
C MET A 17 1.05 1.86 6.79
N ILE A 18 1.49 2.22 8.00
CA ILE A 18 2.85 2.74 8.22
C ILE A 18 3.89 1.65 7.92
N LEU A 19 3.65 0.42 8.37
CA LEU A 19 4.53 -0.70 8.05
C LEU A 19 4.55 -0.97 6.54
N CYS A 20 3.38 -0.95 5.89
CA CYS A 20 3.29 -1.11 4.44
C CYS A 20 4.14 -0.06 3.71
N GLY A 21 3.97 1.22 4.04
CA GLY A 21 4.77 2.31 3.45
C GLY A 21 6.26 2.19 3.76
N THR A 22 6.62 1.81 4.99
CA THR A 22 8.01 1.60 5.40
C THR A 22 8.69 0.53 4.55
N LEU A 23 8.01 -0.61 4.34
CA LEU A 23 8.57 -1.70 3.55
C LEU A 23 8.69 -1.36 2.06
N ILE A 24 7.75 -0.58 1.51
CA ILE A 24 7.87 -0.07 0.13
C ILE A 24 9.09 0.86 0.02
N ALA A 25 9.23 1.82 0.92
CA ALA A 25 10.36 2.74 0.92
C ALA A 25 11.70 2.02 1.12
N GLU A 26 11.75 1.02 2.01
CA GLU A 26 12.94 0.18 2.23
C GLU A 26 13.28 -0.65 0.98
N ALA A 27 12.30 -1.31 0.37
CA ALA A 27 12.50 -2.07 -0.86
C ALA A 27 13.09 -1.18 -1.96
N ALA A 28 12.52 -0.02 -2.18
CA ALA A 28 12.98 0.93 -3.18
C ALA A 28 14.40 1.46 -2.87
N ALA A 29 14.63 1.96 -1.66
CA ALA A 29 15.87 2.66 -1.34
C ALA A 29 17.06 1.72 -1.07
N VAL A 30 16.81 0.61 -0.35
CA VAL A 30 17.89 -0.28 0.11
C VAL A 30 18.18 -1.38 -0.90
N HIS A 31 17.14 -1.95 -1.49
CA HIS A 31 17.29 -3.12 -2.36
C HIS A 31 17.33 -2.77 -3.86
N GLU A 32 16.70 -1.66 -4.26
CA GLU A 32 16.68 -1.22 -5.66
C GLU A 32 17.49 0.05 -5.95
N HIS A 33 18.11 0.62 -4.90
CA HIS A 33 18.96 1.82 -5.01
C HIS A 33 18.26 3.06 -5.59
N LYS A 34 16.94 3.12 -5.46
CA LYS A 34 16.12 4.29 -5.81
C LYS A 34 16.14 5.32 -4.68
N LYS A 35 15.61 6.51 -4.95
CA LYS A 35 15.30 7.49 -3.91
C LYS A 35 13.91 7.19 -3.36
N ALA A 36 13.74 7.30 -2.05
CA ALA A 36 12.43 7.15 -1.42
C ALA A 36 12.25 8.10 -0.26
N THR A 37 11.04 8.63 -0.10
CA THR A 37 10.60 9.34 1.10
C THR A 37 9.41 8.66 1.71
N LEU A 38 9.28 8.76 3.02
CA LEU A 38 8.16 8.25 3.78
C LEU A 38 7.73 9.32 4.78
N SER A 39 6.48 9.71 4.73
CA SER A 39 5.84 10.51 5.78
C SER A 39 4.60 9.79 6.30
N SER A 40 4.22 10.05 7.55
CA SER A 40 3.09 9.39 8.18
C SER A 40 2.28 10.38 9.00
N GLU A 41 0.96 10.28 8.92
CA GLU A 41 0.01 11.03 9.73
C GLU A 41 -0.88 10.06 10.50
N TYR A 42 -1.04 10.28 11.78
CA TYR A 42 -1.96 9.52 12.62
C TYR A 42 -2.62 10.45 13.63
N GLY A 43 -3.87 10.10 14.00
CA GLY A 43 -4.62 10.86 14.99
C GLY A 43 -4.05 10.69 16.39
N VAL A 44 -4.58 11.48 17.32
CA VAL A 44 -4.17 11.48 18.74
C VAL A 44 -4.38 10.12 19.41
N GLU A 45 -5.38 9.36 18.95
CA GLU A 45 -5.65 8.01 19.42
C GLU A 45 -4.98 6.97 18.52
N THR A 46 -4.34 5.97 19.12
CA THR A 46 -3.58 4.94 18.40
C THR A 46 -4.43 3.92 17.65
N ARG A 47 -5.74 3.87 17.90
CA ARG A 47 -6.67 2.95 17.24
C ARG A 47 -7.97 3.64 16.84
N GLY A 48 -8.50 3.26 15.68
CA GLY A 48 -9.81 3.71 15.19
C GLY A 48 -9.85 5.13 14.60
N THR A 49 -8.80 5.92 14.74
CA THR A 49 -8.69 7.24 14.10
C THR A 49 -8.01 7.15 12.75
N PHE A 50 -8.31 8.10 11.87
CA PHE A 50 -7.66 8.19 10.56
C PHE A 50 -6.13 8.16 10.69
N ALA A 51 -5.51 7.38 9.84
CA ALA A 51 -4.06 7.35 9.70
C ALA A 51 -3.69 7.14 8.23
N LYS A 52 -2.55 7.68 7.82
CA LYS A 52 -1.99 7.47 6.48
C LYS A 52 -0.48 7.33 6.51
N SER A 53 0.02 6.77 5.44
CA SER A 53 1.43 6.72 5.09
C SER A 53 1.57 7.19 3.65
N ASP A 54 2.37 8.22 3.42
CA ASP A 54 2.68 8.75 2.10
C ASP A 54 4.08 8.29 1.70
N VAL A 55 4.20 7.70 0.53
CA VAL A 55 5.46 7.18 -0.01
C VAL A 55 5.71 7.80 -1.37
N ILE A 56 6.91 8.32 -1.57
CA ILE A 56 7.41 8.75 -2.88
C ILE A 56 8.60 7.89 -3.23
N VAL A 57 8.61 7.31 -4.42
CA VAL A 57 9.74 6.57 -4.97
C VAL A 57 10.14 7.18 -6.31
N SER A 58 11.43 7.43 -6.50
CA SER A 58 11.96 8.07 -7.69
C SER A 58 13.33 7.49 -8.09
N ASP A 59 13.61 7.47 -9.37
CA ASP A 59 14.94 7.21 -9.89
C ASP A 59 15.85 8.45 -9.79
N GLU A 60 15.25 9.63 -9.59
CA GLU A 60 15.94 10.93 -9.45
C GLU A 60 15.82 11.50 -8.03
N GLU A 61 16.53 12.60 -7.75
CA GLU A 61 16.43 13.27 -6.44
C GLU A 61 15.00 13.78 -6.17
N ILE A 62 14.54 13.57 -4.94
CA ILE A 62 13.24 14.02 -4.46
C ILE A 62 13.45 15.35 -3.74
N TYR A 63 13.05 16.45 -4.36
CA TYR A 63 13.23 17.78 -3.81
C TYR A 63 12.09 18.20 -2.86
N PHE A 64 10.91 17.60 -3.02
CA PHE A 64 9.75 17.86 -2.17
C PHE A 64 9.22 16.55 -1.61
N PRO A 65 9.29 16.34 -0.29
CA PRO A 65 9.04 15.03 0.32
C PRO A 65 7.56 14.71 0.57
N ASP A 66 6.65 15.65 0.29
CA ASP A 66 5.22 15.43 0.49
C ASP A 66 4.54 15.00 -0.81
N VAL A 67 3.59 14.08 -0.70
CA VAL A 67 2.73 13.66 -1.81
C VAL A 67 1.79 14.80 -2.17
N THR A 68 1.86 15.28 -3.41
CA THR A 68 1.04 16.39 -3.93
C THR A 68 0.10 15.95 -5.04
N GLU A 69 0.55 15.03 -5.88
CA GLU A 69 -0.19 14.48 -7.01
C GLU A 69 -0.08 12.95 -7.01
N PRO A 70 -0.83 12.27 -6.13
CA PRO A 70 -0.72 10.82 -6.01
C PRO A 70 -1.02 10.11 -7.32
N ASP A 71 -0.26 9.07 -7.63
CA ASP A 71 -0.57 8.12 -8.70
C ASP A 71 -1.58 7.08 -8.22
N LEU A 72 -1.50 6.73 -6.93
CA LEU A 72 -2.37 5.77 -6.28
C LEU A 72 -2.75 6.23 -4.86
N VAL A 73 -4.03 6.16 -4.55
CA VAL A 73 -4.54 6.30 -3.18
C VAL A 73 -5.20 4.99 -2.75
N VAL A 74 -4.73 4.42 -1.64
CA VAL A 74 -5.29 3.21 -1.06
C VAL A 74 -6.16 3.57 0.14
N CYS A 75 -7.41 3.10 0.14
CA CYS A 75 -8.39 3.31 1.20
C CYS A 75 -8.78 1.97 1.84
N LEU A 76 -8.20 1.66 3.00
CA LEU A 76 -8.45 0.40 3.72
C LEU A 76 -9.71 0.43 4.60
N HIS A 77 -10.32 1.61 4.80
CA HIS A 77 -11.45 1.81 5.70
C HIS A 77 -12.40 2.89 5.16
N PRO A 78 -13.71 2.84 5.47
CA PRO A 78 -14.68 3.86 5.05
C PRO A 78 -14.29 5.30 5.42
N VAL A 79 -13.65 5.51 6.57
CA VAL A 79 -13.16 6.84 7.01
C VAL A 79 -12.13 7.40 6.02
N ALA A 80 -11.23 6.56 5.52
CA ALA A 80 -10.25 6.95 4.52
C ALA A 80 -10.92 7.19 3.16
N TYR A 81 -11.83 6.32 2.76
CA TYR A 81 -12.56 6.46 1.52
C TYR A 81 -13.33 7.80 1.46
N ALA A 82 -14.08 8.13 2.51
CA ALA A 82 -14.82 9.40 2.59
C ALA A 82 -13.91 10.64 2.53
N ARG A 83 -12.65 10.51 2.94
CA ARG A 83 -11.67 11.60 2.88
C ARG A 83 -11.14 11.85 1.46
N TYR A 84 -10.94 10.78 0.68
CA TYR A 84 -10.25 10.84 -0.61
C TYR A 84 -11.16 10.72 -1.83
N ALA A 85 -12.29 10.03 -1.73
CA ALA A 85 -13.20 9.82 -2.85
C ALA A 85 -13.60 11.15 -3.51
N GLY A 86 -13.37 11.26 -4.81
CA GLY A 86 -13.64 12.46 -5.59
C GLY A 86 -12.68 13.65 -5.39
N LYS A 87 -11.59 13.47 -4.63
CA LYS A 87 -10.66 14.56 -4.26
C LYS A 87 -9.21 14.31 -4.66
N ILE A 88 -8.95 13.24 -5.39
CA ILE A 88 -7.59 12.76 -5.72
C ILE A 88 -7.19 13.05 -7.18
N GLY A 89 -7.88 13.96 -7.84
CA GLY A 89 -7.60 14.28 -9.24
C GLY A 89 -7.76 13.07 -10.16
N GLY A 90 -6.74 12.76 -10.94
CA GLY A 90 -6.69 11.61 -11.85
C GLY A 90 -6.07 10.34 -11.25
N ALA A 91 -5.75 10.33 -9.95
CA ALA A 91 -5.16 9.17 -9.29
C ALA A 91 -6.10 7.96 -9.31
N LEU A 92 -5.53 6.75 -9.34
CA LEU A 92 -6.28 5.53 -9.10
C LEU A 92 -6.62 5.41 -7.61
N LEU A 93 -7.87 5.09 -7.28
CA LEU A 93 -8.29 4.77 -5.93
C LEU A 93 -8.44 3.24 -5.80
N LEU A 94 -7.58 2.61 -5.00
CA LEU A 94 -7.74 1.22 -4.60
C LEU A 94 -8.44 1.17 -3.24
N TYR A 95 -9.53 0.44 -3.12
CA TYR A 95 -10.21 0.31 -1.84
C TYR A 95 -10.35 -1.16 -1.40
N ASN A 96 -10.38 -1.38 -0.07
CA ASN A 96 -10.69 -2.68 0.50
C ASN A 96 -12.20 -2.97 0.37
N SER A 97 -12.59 -3.79 -0.58
CA SER A 97 -13.99 -4.07 -0.90
C SER A 97 -14.75 -4.85 0.19
N ASP A 98 -14.06 -5.38 1.19
CA ASP A 98 -14.70 -6.02 2.35
C ASP A 98 -15.21 -4.99 3.39
N GLU A 99 -14.65 -3.77 3.38
CA GLU A 99 -14.92 -2.72 4.37
C GLU A 99 -15.57 -1.49 3.74
N VAL A 100 -15.28 -1.22 2.47
CA VAL A 100 -15.68 0.00 1.75
C VAL A 100 -16.69 -0.36 0.67
N THR A 101 -17.84 0.31 0.71
CA THR A 101 -18.78 0.34 -0.42
C THR A 101 -18.47 1.57 -1.26
N PRO A 102 -18.06 1.41 -2.53
CA PRO A 102 -17.74 2.55 -3.38
C PRO A 102 -18.99 3.34 -3.75
N ASP A 103 -18.81 4.63 -3.93
CA ASP A 103 -19.84 5.50 -4.49
C ASP A 103 -19.57 5.63 -6.01
N GLU A 104 -20.48 5.11 -6.82
CA GLU A 104 -20.38 5.11 -8.27
C GLU A 104 -20.48 6.51 -8.89
N ILE A 105 -21.00 7.49 -8.14
CA ILE A 105 -21.13 8.89 -8.59
C ILE A 105 -19.80 9.63 -8.46
N VAL A 106 -18.90 9.12 -7.63
CA VAL A 106 -17.57 9.75 -7.42
C VAL A 106 -16.73 9.62 -8.68
N PRO A 107 -16.24 10.74 -9.24
CA PRO A 107 -15.44 10.71 -10.45
C PRO A 107 -14.04 10.11 -10.21
N GLY A 108 -13.51 9.44 -11.21
CA GLY A 108 -12.16 8.88 -11.24
C GLY A 108 -12.13 7.36 -11.23
N PRO A 109 -10.99 6.77 -11.55
CA PRO A 109 -10.82 5.32 -11.57
C PRO A 109 -10.80 4.75 -10.16
N GLN A 110 -11.69 3.82 -9.88
CA GLN A 110 -11.79 3.13 -8.60
C GLN A 110 -11.71 1.61 -8.82
N LYS A 111 -10.90 0.92 -8.03
CA LYS A 111 -10.76 -0.53 -8.07
C LYS A 111 -10.87 -1.13 -6.67
N GLY A 112 -11.69 -2.17 -6.53
CA GLY A 112 -11.90 -2.87 -5.27
C GLY A 112 -11.05 -4.13 -5.18
N LEU A 113 -10.49 -4.40 -4.00
CA LEU A 113 -9.83 -5.67 -3.70
C LEU A 113 -10.28 -6.17 -2.31
N ALA A 114 -10.68 -7.43 -2.21
CA ALA A 114 -11.16 -8.04 -0.98
C ALA A 114 -9.99 -8.38 -0.02
N ILE A 115 -9.27 -7.35 0.43
CA ILE A 115 -8.01 -7.48 1.17
C ILE A 115 -8.18 -8.24 2.48
N THR A 116 -9.22 -7.90 3.26
CA THR A 116 -9.49 -8.54 4.55
C THR A 116 -9.84 -10.01 4.37
N LYS A 117 -10.67 -10.34 3.38
CA LYS A 117 -11.04 -11.71 3.06
C LYS A 117 -9.83 -12.53 2.61
N MET A 118 -9.03 -12.01 1.69
CA MET A 118 -7.83 -12.68 1.20
C MET A 118 -6.83 -12.97 2.33
N ALA A 119 -6.61 -12.03 3.25
CA ALA A 119 -5.74 -12.22 4.41
C ALA A 119 -6.28 -13.29 5.39
N LYS A 120 -7.60 -13.33 5.60
CA LYS A 120 -8.25 -14.37 6.41
C LYS A 120 -8.14 -15.76 5.77
N GLU A 121 -8.36 -15.87 4.47
CA GLU A 121 -8.22 -17.12 3.71
C GLU A 121 -6.78 -17.63 3.70
N LEU A 122 -5.81 -16.73 3.74
CA LEU A 122 -4.39 -17.08 3.90
C LEU A 122 -4.07 -17.64 5.29
N GLY A 123 -4.96 -17.48 6.25
CA GLY A 123 -4.86 -18.00 7.62
C GLY A 123 -4.37 -17.00 8.67
N ASN A 124 -4.06 -15.77 8.30
CA ASN A 124 -3.67 -14.72 9.27
C ASN A 124 -4.12 -13.32 8.81
N PRO A 125 -5.18 -12.76 9.41
CA PRO A 125 -5.67 -11.42 9.08
C PRO A 125 -4.63 -10.29 9.23
N GLN A 126 -3.58 -10.50 10.04
CA GLN A 126 -2.51 -9.52 10.22
C GLN A 126 -1.65 -9.33 8.98
N THR A 127 -1.71 -10.25 8.01
CA THR A 127 -0.97 -10.12 6.74
C THR A 127 -1.63 -9.16 5.73
N ALA A 128 -2.76 -8.57 6.07
CA ALA A 128 -3.49 -7.65 5.19
C ALA A 128 -2.62 -6.46 4.72
N ASN A 129 -1.75 -5.94 5.58
CA ASN A 129 -0.83 -4.86 5.22
C ASN A 129 0.23 -5.30 4.19
N ILE A 130 0.74 -6.52 4.30
CA ILE A 130 1.71 -7.08 3.35
C ILE A 130 1.03 -7.44 2.01
N LEU A 131 -0.19 -7.96 2.08
CA LEU A 131 -1.03 -8.19 0.91
C LEU A 131 -1.30 -6.86 0.18
N THR A 132 -1.62 -5.79 0.93
CA THR A 132 -1.78 -4.43 0.38
C THR A 132 -0.50 -3.94 -0.30
N MET A 133 0.68 -4.15 0.32
CA MET A 133 1.98 -3.85 -0.30
C MET A 133 2.14 -4.56 -1.64
N GLY A 134 1.79 -5.85 -1.71
CA GLY A 134 1.81 -6.62 -2.95
C GLY A 134 0.88 -6.02 -4.01
N ALA A 135 -0.35 -5.70 -3.64
CA ALA A 135 -1.32 -5.09 -4.56
C ALA A 135 -0.83 -3.74 -5.11
N ILE A 136 -0.23 -2.90 -4.26
CA ILE A 136 0.40 -1.63 -4.68
C ILE A 136 1.52 -1.91 -5.69
N ALA A 137 2.42 -2.84 -5.38
CA ALA A 137 3.53 -3.20 -6.28
C ALA A 137 3.03 -3.73 -7.64
N GLY A 138 2.02 -4.59 -7.64
CA GLY A 138 1.41 -5.13 -8.86
C GLY A 138 0.71 -4.08 -9.72
N LEU A 139 0.03 -3.12 -9.09
CA LEU A 139 -0.66 -2.02 -9.77
C LEU A 139 0.30 -0.98 -10.36
N THR A 140 1.35 -0.64 -9.62
CA THR A 140 2.16 0.55 -9.92
C THR A 140 3.57 0.25 -10.42
N GLU A 141 4.07 -0.97 -10.21
CA GLU A 141 5.46 -1.38 -10.47
C GLU A 141 6.48 -0.49 -9.73
N VAL A 142 6.08 0.08 -8.59
CA VAL A 142 6.92 0.98 -7.80
C VAL A 142 8.14 0.28 -7.21
N ILE A 143 8.00 -1.00 -6.89
CA ILE A 143 9.05 -1.89 -6.41
C ILE A 143 8.93 -3.26 -7.09
N THR A 144 10.04 -3.97 -7.18
CA THR A 144 10.07 -5.34 -7.71
C THR A 144 9.64 -6.36 -6.64
N PRO A 145 9.13 -7.55 -7.05
CA PRO A 145 8.88 -8.64 -6.10
C PRO A 145 10.11 -9.06 -5.30
N GLU A 146 11.28 -9.04 -5.91
CA GLU A 146 12.55 -9.39 -5.27
C GLU A 146 12.91 -8.40 -4.18
N GLY A 147 12.90 -7.10 -4.47
CA GLY A 147 13.17 -6.04 -3.51
C GLY A 147 12.17 -6.05 -2.33
N ALA A 148 10.90 -6.27 -2.64
CA ALA A 148 9.85 -6.40 -1.63
C ALA A 148 10.10 -7.57 -0.68
N LYS A 149 10.43 -8.75 -1.20
CA LYS A 149 10.69 -9.95 -0.37
C LYS A 149 11.95 -9.77 0.49
N GLU A 150 12.98 -9.12 -0.01
CA GLU A 150 14.17 -8.82 0.81
C GLU A 150 13.82 -7.86 1.96
N ALA A 151 13.02 -6.82 1.74
CA ALA A 151 12.55 -5.93 2.79
C ALA A 151 11.71 -6.69 3.83
N ILE A 152 10.83 -7.60 3.39
CA ILE A 152 10.03 -8.46 4.27
C ILE A 152 10.94 -9.35 5.12
N ARG A 153 11.90 -10.05 4.53
CA ARG A 153 12.85 -10.92 5.25
C ARG A 153 13.63 -10.13 6.29
N ARG A 154 14.10 -8.95 5.92
CA ARG A 154 14.87 -8.08 6.82
C ARG A 154 14.02 -7.61 7.99
N PHE A 155 12.80 -7.15 7.74
CA PHE A 155 11.90 -6.68 8.80
C PHE A 155 11.51 -7.79 9.78
N PHE A 156 11.20 -8.98 9.27
CA PHE A 156 10.83 -10.14 10.09
C PHE A 156 12.03 -10.98 10.54
N LYS A 157 13.27 -10.48 10.37
CA LYS A 157 14.47 -11.14 10.87
C LYS A 157 14.35 -11.44 12.37
N GLY A 158 14.54 -12.71 12.75
CA GLY A 158 14.38 -13.16 14.13
C GLY A 158 12.99 -13.71 14.49
N LYS A 159 12.03 -13.65 13.56
CA LYS A 159 10.80 -14.44 13.63
C LYS A 159 11.03 -15.84 13.04
N SER A 160 10.08 -16.74 13.24
CA SER A 160 10.17 -18.09 12.64
C SER A 160 10.08 -18.03 11.10
N ASP A 161 10.70 -19.01 10.43
CA ASP A 161 10.64 -19.15 8.97
C ASP A 161 9.19 -19.24 8.46
N LYS A 162 8.28 -19.81 9.28
CA LYS A 162 6.85 -19.86 8.96
C LYS A 162 6.22 -18.46 8.86
N VAL A 163 6.62 -17.52 9.73
CA VAL A 163 6.13 -16.14 9.70
C VAL A 163 6.65 -15.44 8.46
N ILE A 164 7.94 -15.60 8.15
CA ILE A 164 8.54 -14.99 6.96
C ILE A 164 7.85 -15.52 5.70
N ALA A 165 7.76 -16.84 5.54
CA ALA A 165 7.13 -17.48 4.40
C ALA A 165 5.65 -17.08 4.23
N LEU A 166 4.90 -16.93 5.32
CA LEU A 166 3.51 -16.48 5.28
C LEU A 166 3.39 -15.05 4.76
N ASN A 167 4.28 -14.14 5.17
CA ASN A 167 4.28 -12.76 4.69
C ASN A 167 4.73 -12.67 3.21
N GLU A 168 5.72 -13.45 2.79
CA GLU A 168 6.07 -13.54 1.37
C GLU A 168 4.90 -14.04 0.53
N LYS A 169 4.19 -15.05 1.00
CA LYS A 169 2.98 -15.55 0.32
C LYS A 169 1.86 -14.52 0.28
N ALA A 170 1.68 -13.72 1.34
CA ALA A 170 0.73 -12.62 1.36
C ALA A 170 1.09 -11.56 0.32
N PHE A 171 2.37 -11.22 0.21
CA PHE A 171 2.87 -10.32 -0.82
C PHE A 171 2.58 -10.86 -2.22
N ASP A 172 2.94 -12.12 -2.52
CA ASP A 172 2.73 -12.74 -3.83
C ASP A 172 1.25 -12.75 -4.22
N LEU A 173 0.37 -13.06 -3.28
CA LEU A 173 -1.07 -13.05 -3.49
C LEU A 173 -1.58 -11.64 -3.84
N GLY A 174 -1.15 -10.64 -3.08
CA GLY A 174 -1.45 -9.23 -3.35
C GLY A 174 -0.90 -8.76 -4.69
N TYR A 175 0.34 -9.12 -5.00
CA TYR A 175 1.01 -8.74 -6.25
C TYR A 175 0.26 -9.28 -7.47
N GLY A 176 -0.09 -10.56 -7.46
CA GLY A 176 -0.89 -11.17 -8.54
C GLY A 176 -2.25 -10.49 -8.72
N ALA A 177 -2.94 -10.17 -7.60
CA ALA A 177 -4.20 -9.42 -7.64
C ALA A 177 -4.01 -8.01 -8.22
N GLY A 178 -2.97 -7.29 -7.81
CA GLY A 178 -2.63 -5.97 -8.34
C GLY A 178 -2.33 -5.97 -9.83
N CYS A 179 -1.56 -6.97 -10.31
CA CYS A 179 -1.32 -7.15 -11.74
C CYS A 179 -2.63 -7.37 -12.52
N GLY A 180 -3.52 -8.24 -12.03
CA GLY A 180 -4.83 -8.45 -12.64
C GLY A 180 -5.66 -7.18 -12.73
N LEU A 181 -5.71 -6.40 -11.66
CA LEU A 181 -6.42 -5.11 -11.66
C LEU A 181 -5.79 -4.08 -12.61
N ARG A 182 -4.50 -4.12 -12.89
CA ARG A 182 -3.84 -3.22 -13.83
C ARG A 182 -4.23 -3.50 -15.28
N GLU A 183 -4.51 -4.75 -15.62
CA GLU A 183 -4.87 -5.18 -16.97
C GLU A 183 -6.34 -4.92 -17.32
N GLU A 184 -7.20 -4.72 -16.32
CA GLU A 184 -8.62 -4.34 -16.47
C GLU A 184 -8.77 -2.82 -16.77
#